data_92154db4189e5610d3c6a39a9c8d8701
#
_entry.id   92154db4189e5610d3c6a39a9c8d8701
#
_cell.length_a   1.000
_cell.length_b   1.000
_cell.length_c   1.000
_cell.angle_alpha   90.00
_cell.angle_beta   90.00
_cell.angle_gamma   90.00
#
_symmetry.space_group_name_H-M   'P 1'
#
loop_
_entity.id
_entity.type
_entity.pdbx_description
1 polymer ?
#
loop_
_entity_poly.entity_id
_entity_poly.type
_entity_poly.pdbx_seq_one_letter_code
_entity_poly.pdbx_strand_id
1 'polypeptide(L)'
;MQSGGAILAILGLVLTLGCTSQAGPPQQQIDVVGIRSELLSIGQAEGHYLVAHSTYATLEQLQQDSLLTGGADRRGYTFNVAVNGSLGFTVTATPTDPDKKGWPTLAMDQTMQVTER
;
A
#
# COMPACT_ATOMS: atom_id res chain seq x y z
N MET A 1 -7.35 -0.55 -55.84
CA MET A 1 -6.84 -0.58 -55.58
C MET A 1 -6.14 -0.27 -54.53
N GLN A 2 -5.64 -0.26 -54.08
CA GLN A 2 -4.88 -0.10 -53.27
C GLN A 2 -5.05 0.72 -52.28
N SER A 3 -5.65 1.15 -52.02
CA SER A 3 -5.85 2.04 -51.10
C SER A 3 -5.95 1.63 -49.70
N GLY A 4 -5.91 0.50 -49.41
CA GLY A 4 -6.10 0.11 -48.04
C GLY A 4 -5.03 0.43 -47.10
N GLY A 5 -3.92 0.79 -47.58
CA GLY A 5 -2.83 0.92 -46.64
C GLY A 5 -2.93 2.03 -45.69
N ALA A 6 -3.70 2.95 -46.01
CA ALA A 6 -3.67 4.09 -45.16
C ALA A 6 -4.18 3.91 -43.81
N ILE A 7 -4.91 2.92 -43.62
CA ILE A 7 -5.50 2.75 -42.39
C ILE A 7 -4.71 2.52 -41.24
N LEU A 8 -3.64 1.95 -41.40
CA LEU A 8 -2.91 1.59 -40.33
C LEU A 8 -2.46 2.58 -39.40
N ALA A 9 -2.19 3.71 -39.83
CA ALA A 9 -1.58 4.65 -38.98
C ALA A 9 -2.33 5.02 -37.78
N ILE A 10 -3.54 4.89 -37.83
CA ILE A 10 -4.29 5.31 -36.74
C ILE A 10 -4.12 4.66 -35.48
N LEU A 11 -3.92 3.45 -35.53
CA LEU A 11 -3.86 2.75 -34.36
C LEU A 11 -2.87 3.11 -33.37
N GLY A 12 -1.77 3.44 -33.69
CA GLY A 12 -0.74 3.64 -32.74
C GLY A 12 -0.98 4.72 -31.76
N LEU A 13 -1.76 5.67 -32.13
CA LEU A 13 -1.89 6.68 -31.28
C LEU A 13 -2.52 6.44 -30.03
N VAL A 14 -3.44 5.68 -30.00
CA VAL A 14 -4.20 5.47 -28.82
C VAL A 14 -3.45 5.00 -27.64
N LEU A 15 -2.45 4.29 -27.85
CA LEU A 15 -1.77 3.68 -26.75
C LEU A 15 -1.10 4.60 -25.82
N THR A 16 -0.71 5.73 -26.28
CA THR A 16 0.11 6.54 -25.42
C THR A 16 -0.64 7.20 -24.31
N LEU A 17 -1.92 7.27 -24.44
CA LEU A 17 -2.64 7.99 -23.44
C LEU A 17 -2.70 7.38 -22.10
N GLY A 18 -2.64 6.11 -22.03
CA GLY A 18 -2.80 5.47 -20.73
C GLY A 18 -1.64 5.61 -19.80
N CYS A 19 -0.56 6.13 -20.25
CA CYS A 19 0.60 6.11 -19.40
C CYS A 19 0.81 7.33 -18.56
N THR A 20 -0.03 8.31 -18.66
CA THR A 20 0.27 9.56 -18.03
C THR A 20 -0.46 9.84 -16.75
N SER A 21 -1.18 8.89 -16.24
CA SER A 21 -2.04 9.19 -15.10
C SER A 21 -1.34 9.09 -13.75
N GLN A 22 -0.12 8.65 -13.70
CA GLN A 22 0.52 8.45 -12.42
C GLN A 22 1.19 9.70 -11.92
N ALA A 23 1.13 9.93 -10.65
CA ALA A 23 1.70 11.09 -10.01
C ALA A 23 2.99 10.73 -9.30
N GLY A 24 3.90 11.68 -9.22
CA GLY A 24 5.14 11.53 -8.49
C GLY A 24 6.26 10.86 -9.27
N PRO A 25 7.47 10.92 -8.76
CA PRO A 25 8.64 10.30 -9.39
C PRO A 25 8.49 8.79 -9.43
N PRO A 26 9.15 8.13 -10.36
CA PRO A 26 9.05 6.66 -10.46
C PRO A 26 9.44 5.93 -9.19
N GLN A 27 10.47 6.39 -8.48
CA GLN A 27 10.88 5.72 -7.25
C GLN A 27 9.81 5.86 -6.17
N GLN A 28 9.18 7.01 -6.09
CA GLN A 28 8.09 7.20 -5.13
C GLN A 28 6.95 6.25 -5.44
N GLN A 29 6.60 6.08 -6.71
CA GLN A 29 5.52 5.18 -7.08
C GLN A 29 5.84 3.74 -6.69
N ILE A 30 7.06 3.29 -6.91
CA ILE A 30 7.47 1.94 -6.55
C ILE A 30 7.40 1.74 -5.05
N ASP A 31 7.91 2.69 -4.29
CA ASP A 31 7.93 2.56 -2.85
C ASP A 31 6.52 2.63 -2.26
N VAL A 32 5.67 3.49 -2.79
CA VAL A 32 4.28 3.59 -2.32
C VAL A 32 3.52 2.29 -2.60
N VAL A 33 3.74 1.67 -3.74
CA VAL A 33 3.13 0.37 -4.02
C VAL A 33 3.62 -0.67 -3.01
N GLY A 34 4.89 -0.65 -2.68
CA GLY A 34 5.45 -1.54 -1.66
C GLY A 34 4.84 -1.30 -0.29
N ILE A 35 4.63 -0.04 0.08
CA ILE A 35 4.01 0.30 1.36
C ILE A 35 2.54 -0.17 1.39
N ARG A 36 1.81 -0.01 0.29
CA ARG A 36 0.45 -0.52 0.21
C ARG A 36 0.42 -2.04 0.41
N SER A 37 1.34 -2.74 -0.19
CA SER A 37 1.46 -4.19 -0.02
C SER A 37 1.76 -4.56 1.43
N GLU A 38 2.62 -3.80 2.10
CA GLU A 38 2.93 -4.03 3.49
C GLU A 38 1.70 -3.80 4.39
N LEU A 39 0.92 -2.77 4.12
CA LEU A 39 -0.30 -2.53 4.88
C LEU A 39 -1.28 -3.70 4.74
N LEU A 40 -1.43 -4.22 3.53
CA LEU A 40 -2.31 -5.36 3.31
C LEU A 40 -1.82 -6.60 4.05
N SER A 41 -0.51 -6.81 4.10
CA SER A 41 0.07 -7.92 4.85
C SER A 41 -0.22 -7.80 6.35
N ILE A 42 -0.12 -6.60 6.88
CA ILE A 42 -0.46 -6.35 8.28
C ILE A 42 -1.95 -6.62 8.51
N GLY A 43 -2.81 -6.19 7.61
CA GLY A 43 -4.23 -6.45 7.72
C GLY A 43 -4.58 -7.93 7.71
N GLN A 44 -3.90 -8.71 6.89
CA GLN A 44 -4.08 -10.15 6.87
C GLN A 44 -3.63 -10.78 8.19
N ALA A 45 -2.50 -10.33 8.71
CA ALA A 45 -2.01 -10.80 10.00
C ALA A 45 -3.00 -10.47 11.12
N GLU A 46 -3.60 -9.29 11.08
CA GLU A 46 -4.62 -8.90 12.04
C GLU A 46 -5.83 -9.83 11.99
N GLY A 47 -6.25 -10.22 10.80
CA GLY A 47 -7.35 -11.15 10.64
C GLY A 47 -7.05 -12.51 11.26
N HIS A 48 -5.83 -13.00 11.07
CA HIS A 48 -5.41 -14.25 11.70
C HIS A 48 -5.39 -14.14 13.23
N TYR A 49 -4.89 -13.02 13.72
CA TYR A 49 -4.82 -12.80 15.16
C TYR A 49 -6.22 -12.74 15.77
N LEU A 50 -7.14 -12.04 15.11
CA LEU A 50 -8.51 -11.93 15.57
C LEU A 50 -9.18 -13.30 15.72
N VAL A 51 -8.95 -14.18 14.76
CA VAL A 51 -9.54 -15.52 14.83
C VAL A 51 -9.01 -16.29 16.03
N ALA A 52 -7.74 -16.16 16.33
CA ALA A 52 -7.11 -16.92 17.41
C ALA A 52 -7.35 -16.30 18.80
N HIS A 53 -7.49 -14.97 18.86
CA HIS A 53 -7.47 -14.28 20.16
C HIS A 53 -8.73 -13.45 20.43
N SER A 54 -9.65 -13.38 19.49
CA SER A 54 -10.90 -12.61 19.60
C SER A 54 -10.69 -11.09 19.76
N THR A 55 -9.53 -10.61 19.38
CA THR A 55 -9.20 -9.18 19.39
C THR A 55 -8.15 -8.92 18.33
N TYR A 56 -8.08 -7.70 17.88
CA TYR A 56 -6.98 -7.29 16.99
C TYR A 56 -5.71 -7.06 17.81
N ALA A 57 -4.59 -6.95 17.17
CA ALA A 57 -3.28 -6.96 17.79
C ALA A 57 -2.49 -5.70 17.52
N THR A 58 -1.63 -5.31 18.44
CA THR A 58 -0.59 -4.31 18.18
C THR A 58 0.46 -4.91 17.24
N LEU A 59 1.28 -4.04 16.67
CA LEU A 59 2.34 -4.50 15.77
C LEU A 59 3.28 -5.48 16.49
N GLU A 60 3.63 -5.19 17.73
CA GLU A 60 4.49 -6.06 18.51
C GLU A 60 3.86 -7.42 18.77
N GLN A 61 2.57 -7.46 19.02
CA GLN A 61 1.87 -8.73 19.22
C GLN A 61 1.88 -9.58 17.96
N LEU A 62 1.72 -8.96 16.79
CA LEU A 62 1.80 -9.68 15.53
C LEU A 62 3.18 -10.28 15.31
N GLN A 63 4.21 -9.54 15.68
CA GLN A 63 5.58 -10.01 15.58
C GLN A 63 5.85 -11.17 16.55
N GLN A 64 5.36 -11.06 17.77
CA GLN A 64 5.54 -12.10 18.77
C GLN A 64 4.86 -13.41 18.38
N ASP A 65 3.73 -13.33 17.71
CA ASP A 65 3.01 -14.52 17.24
C ASP A 65 3.52 -15.02 15.88
N SER A 66 4.59 -14.45 15.39
CA SER A 66 5.19 -14.82 14.10
C SER A 66 4.24 -14.64 12.92
N LEU A 67 3.25 -13.77 13.08
CA LEU A 67 2.32 -13.45 11.99
C LEU A 67 2.85 -12.36 11.09
N LEU A 68 3.88 -11.68 11.54
CA LEU A 68 4.49 -10.61 10.78
C LEU A 68 5.99 -10.65 10.97
N THR A 69 6.75 -10.52 9.90
CA THR A 69 8.19 -10.43 9.94
C THR A 69 8.63 -8.99 9.70
N GLY A 70 9.74 -8.61 10.27
CA GLY A 70 10.26 -7.26 10.12
C GLY A 70 9.75 -6.34 11.21
N GLY A 71 10.32 -5.16 11.28
CA GLY A 71 9.99 -4.19 12.32
C GLY A 71 8.99 -3.15 11.86
N ALA A 72 8.88 -2.10 12.63
CA ALA A 72 7.98 -1.00 12.33
C ALA A 72 8.50 -0.12 11.20
N ASP A 73 9.81 -0.13 10.95
CA ASP A 73 10.40 0.74 9.93
C ASP A 73 10.66 -0.03 8.66
N ARG A 74 10.07 0.40 7.56
CA ARG A 74 10.21 -0.26 6.27
C ARG A 74 10.20 0.77 5.15
N ARG A 75 11.15 0.67 4.24
CA ARG A 75 11.20 1.52 3.04
C ARG A 75 11.17 3.01 3.36
N GLY A 76 11.74 3.41 4.49
CA GLY A 76 11.74 4.82 4.88
C GLY A 76 10.43 5.32 5.45
N TYR A 77 9.53 4.39 5.77
CA TYR A 77 8.27 4.68 6.44
C TYR A 77 8.25 4.00 7.80
N THR A 78 7.54 4.57 8.74
CA THR A 78 7.29 3.96 10.03
C THR A 78 5.82 3.57 10.12
N PHE A 79 5.57 2.33 10.52
CA PHE A 79 4.22 1.78 10.63
C PHE A 79 3.78 1.79 12.08
N ASN A 80 2.53 2.13 12.31
CA ASN A 80 1.92 2.12 13.62
C ASN A 80 0.54 1.51 13.55
N VAL A 81 0.19 0.69 14.53
CA VAL A 81 -1.13 0.06 14.61
C VAL A 81 -1.83 0.53 15.86
N ALA A 82 -3.01 1.10 15.70
CA ALA A 82 -3.90 1.45 16.79
C ALA A 82 -5.06 0.45 16.82
N VAL A 83 -5.32 -0.12 17.97
CA VAL A 83 -6.28 -1.21 18.12
C VAL A 83 -7.48 -0.76 18.95
N ASN A 84 -8.67 -1.17 18.54
CA ASN A 84 -9.89 -0.94 19.28
C ASN A 84 -10.56 -2.28 19.57
N GLY A 85 -9.90 -3.11 20.35
CA GLY A 85 -10.38 -4.42 20.74
C GLY A 85 -10.70 -5.31 19.55
N SER A 86 -11.89 -5.83 19.51
CA SER A 86 -12.35 -6.63 18.39
C SER A 86 -13.12 -5.80 17.37
N LEU A 87 -13.30 -4.50 17.62
CA LEU A 87 -14.10 -3.66 16.75
C LEU A 87 -13.32 -3.19 15.51
N GLY A 88 -12.04 -2.97 15.65
CA GLY A 88 -11.28 -2.50 14.52
C GLY A 88 -9.84 -2.21 14.84
N PHE A 89 -9.08 -1.88 13.81
CA PHE A 89 -7.72 -1.41 13.94
C PHE A 89 -7.46 -0.38 12.85
N THR A 90 -6.45 0.44 13.05
CA THR A 90 -5.97 1.37 12.02
C THR A 90 -4.45 1.23 11.93
N VAL A 91 -3.96 0.97 10.74
CA VAL A 91 -2.52 0.96 10.47
C VAL A 91 -2.19 2.23 9.73
N THR A 92 -1.18 2.93 10.20
CA THR A 92 -0.72 4.15 9.53
C THR A 92 0.74 3.97 9.16
N ALA A 93 1.07 4.31 7.93
CA ALA A 93 2.45 4.32 7.44
C ALA A 93 2.83 5.76 7.14
N THR A 94 3.80 6.28 7.87
CA THR A 94 4.23 7.67 7.77
C THR A 94 5.64 7.73 7.25
N PRO A 95 5.96 8.58 6.26
CA PRO A 95 7.32 8.70 5.80
C PRO A 95 8.18 9.35 6.87
N THR A 96 9.27 8.68 7.22
CA THR A 96 10.19 9.16 8.25
C THR A 96 11.61 9.37 7.74
N ASP A 97 11.93 8.83 6.57
CA ASP A 97 13.21 9.10 5.93
C ASP A 97 13.24 10.55 5.45
N PRO A 98 14.27 11.34 5.76
CA PRO A 98 14.33 12.72 5.28
C PRO A 98 14.24 12.85 3.76
N ASP A 99 14.69 11.84 3.02
CA ASP A 99 14.62 11.88 1.57
C ASP A 99 13.19 11.67 1.06
N LYS A 100 12.28 11.30 1.92
CA LYS A 100 10.88 11.06 1.56
C LYS A 100 9.95 12.12 2.11
N LYS A 101 10.49 13.24 2.48
CA LYS A 101 9.69 14.32 2.98
C LYS A 101 8.67 14.75 1.93
N GLY A 102 7.44 14.90 2.33
CA GLY A 102 6.37 15.26 1.41
C GLY A 102 5.71 14.08 0.71
N TRP A 103 6.22 12.87 0.90
CA TRP A 103 5.55 11.70 0.37
C TRP A 103 4.27 11.43 1.15
N PRO A 104 3.30 10.72 0.55
CA PRO A 104 2.01 10.54 1.21
C PRO A 104 2.09 9.66 2.44
N THR A 105 1.28 9.96 3.43
CA THR A 105 1.00 9.07 4.54
C THR A 105 -0.14 8.15 4.11
N LEU A 106 0.00 6.87 4.38
CA LEU A 106 -1.00 5.89 4.00
C LEU A 106 -1.64 5.30 5.23
N ALA A 107 -2.90 4.94 5.14
CA ALA A 107 -3.62 4.33 6.25
C ALA A 107 -4.56 3.25 5.75
N MET A 108 -4.83 2.28 6.61
CA MET A 108 -5.76 1.19 6.32
C MET A 108 -6.40 0.76 7.62
N ASP A 109 -7.65 0.38 7.58
CA ASP A 109 -8.35 -0.17 8.74
C ASP A 109 -8.87 -1.57 8.42
N GLN A 110 -9.76 -2.09 9.26
CA GLN A 110 -10.27 -3.45 9.11
C GLN A 110 -11.06 -3.66 7.81
N THR A 111 -11.41 -2.61 7.10
CA THR A 111 -12.06 -2.75 5.81
C THR A 111 -11.07 -3.12 4.70
N MET A 112 -9.79 -3.06 5.00
CA MET A 112 -8.71 -3.44 4.07
C MET A 112 -8.58 -2.48 2.89
N GLN A 113 -9.09 -1.26 3.05
CA GLN A 113 -8.93 -0.25 2.02
C GLN A 113 -7.84 0.73 2.40
N VAL A 114 -6.87 0.91 1.52
CA VAL A 114 -5.75 1.80 1.76
C VAL A 114 -6.12 3.19 1.26
N THR A 115 -5.91 4.18 2.11
CA THR A 115 -6.16 5.57 1.75
C THR A 115 -4.91 6.40 1.96
N GLU A 116 -4.78 7.48 1.23
CA GLU A 116 -3.70 8.45 1.42
C GLU A 116 -4.21 9.61 2.25
N ARG A 117 -3.36 10.12 3.10
CA ARG A 117 -3.70 11.25 3.98
C ARG A 117 -2.74 12.40 3.80
#